data_3c63fc66f8d33551da934af3523f855b
#
_entry.id   3c63fc66f8d33551da934af3523f855b
#
_cell.length_a   1.000
_cell.length_b   1.000
_cell.length_c   1.000
_cell.angle_alpha   90.00
_cell.angle_beta   90.00
_cell.angle_gamma   90.00
#
_symmetry.space_group_name_H-M   'P 1'
#
loop_
_entity.id
_entity.type
_entity.pdbx_description
1 polymer ?
#
loop_
_entity_poly.entity_id
_entity_poly.type
_entity_poly.pdbx_seq_one_letter_code
_entity_poly.pdbx_strand_id
1 'polypeptide(L)'
;CDKNMPGCLIAMGRLNRPSIMVYGGTIKPGRVGDQKLDIVSAFQCYGQYLAGAITEEDRQNIVRYSCPGAGACGGMYTANTMASAIE
;
A
#
# COMPACT_ATOMS: atom_id res chain seq x y z
N CYS A 1 5.58 4.56 -2.87
CA CYS A 1 5.67 3.46 -3.83
C CYS A 1 5.26 3.84 -5.26
N ASP A 2 4.34 4.79 -5.49
CA ASP A 2 3.92 5.12 -6.87
C ASP A 2 5.03 5.75 -7.72
N LYS A 3 5.93 6.50 -7.12
CA LYS A 3 7.07 7.14 -7.80
C LYS A 3 8.35 6.31 -7.72
N ASN A 4 8.43 5.42 -6.74
CA ASN A 4 9.64 4.62 -6.51
C ASN A 4 9.89 3.64 -7.67
N MET A 5 8.87 2.99 -8.18
CA MET A 5 9.01 2.02 -9.27
C MET A 5 9.58 2.66 -10.55
N PRO A 6 8.97 3.72 -11.11
CA PRO A 6 9.55 4.38 -12.29
C PRO A 6 10.90 5.03 -11.99
N GLY A 7 11.11 5.56 -10.78
CA GLY A 7 12.40 6.12 -10.37
C GLY A 7 13.53 5.09 -10.39
N CYS A 8 13.27 3.90 -9.88
CA CYS A 8 14.23 2.79 -9.91
C CYS A 8 14.54 2.36 -11.35
N LEU A 9 13.52 2.27 -12.20
CA LEU A 9 13.71 1.91 -13.61
C LEU A 9 14.58 2.93 -14.34
N ILE A 10 14.34 4.23 -14.13
CA ILE A 10 15.16 5.30 -14.69
C ILE A 10 16.60 5.19 -14.20
N ALA A 11 16.82 4.95 -12.91
CA ALA A 11 18.14 4.80 -12.34
C ALA A 11 18.89 3.61 -12.96
N MET A 12 18.22 2.47 -13.11
CA MET A 12 18.77 1.28 -13.73
C MET A 12 19.20 1.56 -15.17
N GLY A 13 18.36 2.27 -15.94
CA GLY A 13 18.69 2.66 -17.31
C GLY A 13 19.88 3.61 -17.40
N ARG A 14 19.96 4.58 -16.49
CA ARG A 14 21.08 5.56 -16.46
C ARG A 14 22.40 4.95 -16.02
N LEU A 15 22.35 4.01 -15.08
CA LEU A 15 23.58 3.32 -14.62
C LEU A 15 24.17 2.43 -15.70
N ASN A 16 23.36 1.92 -16.61
CA ASN A 16 23.80 1.04 -17.70
C ASN A 16 24.67 -0.12 -17.21
N ARG A 17 24.23 -0.77 -16.15
CA ARG A 17 24.86 -1.95 -15.53
C ARG A 17 23.84 -3.08 -15.42
N PRO A 18 24.28 -4.35 -15.39
CA PRO A 18 23.37 -5.44 -15.05
C PRO A 18 22.65 -5.14 -13.73
N SER A 19 21.33 -5.19 -13.74
CA SER A 19 20.51 -4.81 -12.61
C SER A 19 19.31 -5.74 -12.49
N ILE A 20 18.82 -5.93 -11.27
CA ILE A 20 17.59 -6.66 -11.00
C ILE A 20 16.73 -5.86 -10.04
N MET A 21 15.43 -5.80 -10.31
CA MET A 21 14.45 -5.20 -9.42
C MET A 21 13.61 -6.31 -8.78
N VAL A 22 13.57 -6.35 -7.46
CA VAL A 22 12.70 -7.28 -6.73
C VAL A 22 11.52 -6.50 -6.17
N TYR A 23 10.32 -7.01 -6.42
CA TYR A 23 9.08 -6.34 -6.11
C TYR A 23 8.23 -7.19 -5.15
N GLY A 24 7.61 -6.52 -4.14
CA GLY A 24 6.94 -7.21 -3.04
C GLY A 24 5.53 -7.74 -3.32
N GLY A 25 4.91 -7.35 -4.43
CA GLY A 25 3.56 -7.80 -4.78
C GLY A 25 2.47 -7.19 -3.92
N THR A 26 1.32 -7.86 -3.87
CA THR A 26 0.15 -7.40 -3.11
C THR A 26 0.38 -7.55 -1.61
N ILE A 27 0.05 -6.51 -0.84
CA ILE A 27 0.17 -6.54 0.62
C ILE A 27 -1.01 -7.29 1.25
N LYS A 28 -0.71 -8.10 2.25
CA LYS A 28 -1.72 -8.84 2.98
C LYS A 28 -2.57 -7.88 3.82
N PRO A 29 -3.92 -7.95 3.74
CA PRO A 29 -4.79 -7.16 4.60
C PRO A 29 -4.69 -7.58 6.06
N GLY A 30 -5.03 -6.66 6.97
CA GLY A 30 -5.05 -6.91 8.41
C GLY A 30 -6.46 -7.09 8.96
N ARG A 31 -6.55 -7.10 10.28
CA ARG A 31 -7.82 -7.21 11.01
C ARG A 31 -7.79 -6.42 12.32
N VAL A 32 -8.98 -5.93 12.71
CA VAL A 32 -9.25 -5.47 14.08
C VAL A 32 -10.47 -6.24 14.56
N GLY A 33 -10.30 -7.11 15.56
CA GLY A 33 -11.34 -8.04 15.96
C GLY A 33 -11.74 -8.97 14.81
N ASP A 34 -13.03 -8.98 14.48
CA ASP A 34 -13.56 -9.76 13.36
C ASP A 34 -13.59 -8.98 12.04
N GLN A 35 -13.29 -7.68 12.08
CA GLN A 35 -13.33 -6.83 10.90
C GLN A 35 -12.04 -6.96 10.09
N LYS A 36 -12.17 -7.35 8.82
CA LYS A 36 -11.08 -7.36 7.85
C LYS A 36 -10.82 -5.93 7.37
N LEU A 37 -9.54 -5.54 7.39
CA LEU A 37 -9.11 -4.20 7.00
C LEU A 37 -8.14 -4.27 5.83
N ASP A 38 -8.24 -3.28 4.94
CA ASP A 38 -7.34 -3.08 3.82
C ASP A 38 -7.02 -1.59 3.65
N ILE A 39 -6.33 -1.22 2.58
CA ILE A 39 -5.96 0.17 2.34
C ILE A 39 -7.19 1.07 2.14
N VAL A 40 -8.27 0.54 1.57
CA VAL A 40 -9.53 1.29 1.40
C VAL A 40 -10.15 1.60 2.76
N SER A 41 -10.09 0.64 3.69
CA SER A 41 -10.53 0.86 5.08
C SER A 41 -9.79 2.01 5.74
N ALA A 42 -8.48 2.13 5.52
CA ALA A 42 -7.66 3.22 6.04
C ALA A 42 -8.10 4.58 5.49
N PHE A 43 -8.44 4.66 4.21
CA PHE A 43 -8.95 5.90 3.62
C PHE A 43 -10.36 6.24 4.12
N GLN A 44 -11.24 5.24 4.23
CA GLN A 44 -12.62 5.44 4.67
C GLN A 44 -12.74 5.85 6.14
N CYS A 45 -11.81 5.40 6.99
CA CYS A 45 -11.89 5.68 8.43
C CYS A 45 -11.81 7.17 8.76
N TYR A 46 -11.13 7.97 7.95
CA TYR A 46 -11.06 9.41 8.14
C TYR A 46 -12.44 10.08 7.99
N GLY A 47 -13.18 9.69 6.95
CA GLY A 47 -14.55 10.18 6.75
C GLY A 47 -15.49 9.72 7.87
N GLN A 48 -15.38 8.48 8.32
CA GLN A 48 -16.15 7.96 9.46
C GLN A 48 -15.84 8.71 10.75
N TYR A 49 -14.59 9.05 10.98
CA TYR A 49 -14.18 9.85 12.13
C TYR A 49 -14.75 11.26 12.09
N LEU A 50 -14.67 11.93 10.93
CA LEU A 50 -15.24 13.27 10.76
C LEU A 50 -16.76 13.29 10.92
N ALA A 51 -17.45 12.23 10.53
CA ALA A 51 -18.89 12.06 10.68
C ALA A 51 -19.30 11.67 12.11
N GLY A 52 -18.35 11.42 13.01
CA GLY A 52 -18.62 11.01 14.38
C GLY A 52 -19.04 9.55 14.55
N ALA A 53 -18.87 8.72 13.50
CA ALA A 53 -19.26 7.31 13.53
C ALA A 53 -18.26 6.43 14.28
N ILE A 54 -17.00 6.85 14.38
CA ILE A 54 -15.93 6.16 15.12
C ILE A 54 -15.14 7.14 15.98
N THR A 55 -14.45 6.62 17.00
CA THR A 55 -13.58 7.41 17.86
C THR A 55 -12.21 7.60 17.24
N GLU A 56 -11.40 8.50 17.81
CA GLU A 56 -10.00 8.69 17.39
C GLU A 56 -9.17 7.41 17.61
N GLU A 57 -9.42 6.68 18.69
CA GLU A 57 -8.75 5.41 18.96
C GLU A 57 -9.10 4.37 17.88
N ASP A 58 -10.38 4.27 17.51
CA ASP A 58 -10.82 3.38 16.42
C ASP A 58 -10.14 3.73 15.11
N ARG A 59 -10.06 5.03 14.78
CA ARG A 59 -9.39 5.51 13.57
C ARG A 59 -7.92 5.12 13.55
N GLN A 60 -7.22 5.34 14.65
CA GLN A 60 -5.80 4.97 14.77
C GLN A 60 -5.59 3.47 14.63
N ASN A 61 -6.47 2.66 15.21
CA ASN A 61 -6.41 1.19 15.11
C ASN A 61 -6.65 0.72 13.67
N ILE A 62 -7.63 1.31 12.98
CA ILE A 62 -7.89 0.99 11.56
C ILE A 62 -6.67 1.29 10.71
N VAL A 63 -6.05 2.46 10.87
CA VAL A 63 -4.84 2.82 10.12
C VAL A 63 -3.68 1.87 10.44
N ARG A 64 -3.48 1.56 11.73
CA ARG A 64 -2.37 0.70 12.18
C ARG A 64 -2.47 -0.72 11.63
N TYR A 65 -3.67 -1.28 11.56
CA TYR A 65 -3.89 -2.68 11.23
C TYR A 65 -4.44 -2.92 9.82
N SER A 66 -4.54 -1.89 8.98
CA SER A 66 -5.03 -2.05 7.61
C SER A 66 -4.07 -2.86 6.71
N CYS A 67 -2.77 -2.59 6.83
CA CYS A 67 -1.76 -3.24 5.98
C CYS A 67 -0.52 -3.58 6.82
N PRO A 68 -0.61 -4.47 7.83
CA PRO A 68 0.48 -4.72 8.75
C PRO A 68 1.49 -5.75 8.25
N GLY A 69 1.17 -6.45 7.17
CA GLY A 69 1.94 -7.59 6.68
C GLY A 69 2.92 -7.23 5.56
N ALA A 70 3.52 -8.27 5.00
CA ALA A 70 4.43 -8.16 3.87
C ALA A 70 3.68 -7.80 2.59
N GLY A 71 4.38 -7.15 1.67
CA GLY A 71 3.86 -6.74 0.37
C GLY A 71 4.13 -5.27 0.07
N ALA A 72 3.84 -4.85 -1.16
CA ALA A 72 4.14 -3.50 -1.62
C ALA A 72 2.89 -2.60 -1.70
N CYS A 73 1.74 -3.11 -2.09
CA CYS A 73 0.54 -2.31 -2.32
C CYS A 73 -0.73 -3.13 -2.13
N GLY A 74 -1.81 -2.50 -1.67
CA GLY A 74 -3.07 -3.17 -1.36
C GLY A 74 -3.89 -3.65 -2.57
N GLY A 75 -3.54 -3.23 -3.78
CA GLY A 75 -4.28 -3.61 -4.99
C GLY A 75 -3.54 -3.16 -6.24
N MET A 76 -4.24 -3.15 -7.38
CA MET A 76 -3.71 -2.65 -8.66
C MET A 76 -3.79 -1.12 -8.73
N TYR A 77 -3.28 -0.46 -7.71
CA TYR A 77 -3.05 0.98 -7.71
C TYR A 77 -1.75 1.29 -8.47
N THR A 78 -1.06 2.36 -8.15
CA THR A 78 0.10 2.77 -8.94
C THR A 78 1.26 1.78 -8.83
N ALA A 79 1.62 1.32 -7.64
CA ALA A 79 2.82 0.48 -7.45
C ALA A 79 2.69 -0.87 -8.17
N ASN A 80 1.59 -1.59 -7.97
CA ASN A 80 1.38 -2.89 -8.62
C ASN A 80 1.17 -2.73 -10.13
N THR A 81 0.50 -1.68 -10.58
CA THR A 81 0.31 -1.39 -12.01
C THR A 81 1.64 -1.09 -12.68
N MET A 82 2.49 -0.27 -12.06
CA MET A 82 3.82 0.04 -12.59
C MET A 82 4.73 -1.18 -12.59
N ALA A 83 4.67 -2.01 -11.56
CA ALA A 83 5.44 -3.26 -11.53
C ALA A 83 5.06 -4.18 -12.68
N SER A 84 3.76 -4.34 -12.94
CA SER A 84 3.27 -5.14 -14.07
C SER A 84 3.67 -4.56 -15.43
N ALA A 85 3.68 -3.23 -15.55
CA ALA A 85 4.09 -2.55 -16.78
C ALA A 85 5.59 -2.67 -17.05
N ILE A 86 6.41 -2.70 -15.97
CA ILE A 86 7.87 -2.83 -16.07
C ILE A 86 8.28 -4.27 -16.39
N GLU A 87 7.56 -5.27 -15.90
CA GLU A 87 7.82 -6.69 -16.13
C GLU A 87 7.78 -7.04 -17.63
#